data_9c6c376534b1f7c78794f64599aefa83
#
_entry.id   9c6c376534b1f7c78794f64599aefa83
#
_cell.length_a   1.000
_cell.length_b   1.000
_cell.length_c   1.000
_cell.angle_alpha   90.00
_cell.angle_beta   90.00
_cell.angle_gamma   90.00
#
_symmetry.space_group_name_H-M   'P 1'
#
loop_
_entity.id
_entity.type
_entity.pdbx_description
1 polymer ?
#
loop_
_entity_poly.entity_id
_entity_poly.type
_entity_poly.pdbx_seq_one_letter_code
_entity_poly.pdbx_strand_id
1 'polypeptide(L)'
;VEIDVRRTADGHLVLMYDSTVDRTTDGTGAVSELTLAEVKQLRLKRGLGGSQAPLTQERVPTLAEAMAQVKGRAMVNLDKAWEIRDEVYDVLVETDTLDHGIFKGPASLVDAQAFLNSDPEILYIHKVDDDNVDEIGAFTGRAPQAYEIGFDQLTDPQVQPSALAAAGSHARIWMNTLWYGQAARYTDETSLRDPAQGWGAVVNQHQANMIQTDNPEQLVSWLANRDSQWPSLPAGTVQVQAEDYSDEGKGIGYHDLDDENRGGTVARPDEGVDICDNQGAIVMCWIRGGEWVKYYVEVPESGLYRVSARMSSPYFPSGRFTMTFGDQSTIGPFNVVGTTSHNAFELREIEDYHILLQGAHEFTVRMDEAAYQNFNIDYFQFDLVQQR
;
A
#
# COMPACT_ATOMS: atom_id res chain seq x y z
N VAL A 1 10.93 2.42 -9.97
CA VAL A 1 9.47 2.50 -10.28
C VAL A 1 8.99 1.13 -10.69
N GLU A 2 7.77 0.74 -10.32
CA GLU A 2 7.13 -0.50 -10.79
C GLU A 2 6.05 -0.14 -11.80
N ILE A 3 5.86 -0.97 -12.83
CA ILE A 3 4.80 -0.85 -13.85
C ILE A 3 4.29 -2.22 -14.25
N ASP A 4 2.98 -2.29 -14.54
CA ASP A 4 2.31 -3.48 -15.07
C ASP A 4 2.16 -3.38 -16.59
N VAL A 5 2.61 -4.39 -17.31
CA VAL A 5 2.57 -4.42 -18.77
C VAL A 5 1.49 -5.37 -19.27
N ARG A 6 0.68 -4.90 -20.22
CA ARG A 6 -0.34 -5.69 -20.92
C ARG A 6 -0.19 -5.57 -22.43
N ARG A 7 -0.64 -6.60 -23.15
CA ARG A 7 -0.64 -6.63 -24.60
C ARG A 7 -2.04 -6.38 -25.17
N THR A 8 -2.15 -5.47 -26.13
CA THR A 8 -3.38 -5.18 -26.89
C THR A 8 -3.66 -6.27 -27.94
N ALA A 9 -4.87 -6.25 -28.53
CA ALA A 9 -5.27 -7.20 -29.57
C ALA A 9 -4.36 -7.18 -30.82
N ASP A 10 -3.78 -6.04 -31.14
CA ASP A 10 -2.87 -5.82 -32.26
C ASP A 10 -1.38 -5.87 -31.87
N GLY A 11 -1.06 -6.43 -30.67
CA GLY A 11 0.29 -6.77 -30.24
C GLY A 11 1.11 -5.63 -29.62
N HIS A 12 0.53 -4.45 -29.38
CA HIS A 12 1.23 -3.36 -28.71
C HIS A 12 1.22 -3.50 -27.20
N LEU A 13 2.28 -3.00 -26.54
CA LEU A 13 2.40 -3.05 -25.09
C LEU A 13 1.98 -1.73 -24.45
N VAL A 14 1.06 -1.82 -23.48
CA VAL A 14 0.51 -0.68 -22.74
C VAL A 14 0.63 -0.91 -21.24
N LEU A 15 0.57 0.17 -20.45
CA LEU A 15 0.61 0.08 -18.99
C LEU A 15 -0.81 -0.05 -18.45
N MET A 16 -1.09 -1.17 -17.80
CA MET A 16 -2.38 -1.44 -17.16
C MET A 16 -2.25 -2.51 -16.10
N TYR A 17 -2.67 -2.20 -14.88
CA TYR A 17 -2.69 -3.18 -13.78
C TYR A 17 -3.70 -4.30 -14.04
N ASP A 18 -4.96 -3.93 -14.31
CA ASP A 18 -6.03 -4.89 -14.54
C ASP A 18 -5.92 -5.55 -15.93
N SER A 19 -6.57 -6.68 -16.10
CA SER A 19 -6.75 -7.28 -17.44
C SER A 19 -7.78 -6.55 -18.29
N THR A 20 -8.58 -5.65 -17.68
CA THR A 20 -9.61 -4.82 -18.33
C THR A 20 -9.32 -3.34 -18.13
N VAL A 21 -9.92 -2.48 -18.96
CA VAL A 21 -9.77 -1.03 -18.87
C VAL A 21 -10.81 -0.36 -17.96
N ASP A 22 -11.76 -1.09 -17.42
CA ASP A 22 -13.01 -0.58 -16.81
C ASP A 22 -12.78 0.28 -15.56
N ARG A 23 -11.86 -0.16 -14.67
CA ARG A 23 -11.62 0.52 -13.40
C ARG A 23 -10.93 1.86 -13.58
N THR A 24 -9.89 1.90 -14.41
CA THR A 24 -8.96 3.04 -14.50
C THR A 24 -9.20 3.95 -15.71
N THR A 25 -10.17 3.62 -16.59
CA THR A 25 -10.49 4.44 -17.77
C THR A 25 -11.99 4.67 -17.92
N ASP A 26 -12.40 5.49 -18.90
CA ASP A 26 -13.79 5.68 -19.34
C ASP A 26 -14.25 4.61 -20.36
N GLY A 27 -13.42 3.60 -20.65
CA GLY A 27 -13.79 2.47 -21.50
C GLY A 27 -14.23 1.23 -20.73
N THR A 28 -14.51 0.16 -21.47
CA THR A 28 -14.85 -1.16 -20.97
C THR A 28 -14.24 -2.26 -21.83
N GLY A 29 -13.98 -3.42 -21.23
CA GLY A 29 -13.50 -4.62 -21.92
C GLY A 29 -12.04 -4.99 -21.61
N ALA A 30 -11.64 -6.15 -22.11
CA ALA A 30 -10.30 -6.66 -21.88
C ALA A 30 -9.26 -5.91 -22.75
N VAL A 31 -8.12 -5.60 -22.15
CA VAL A 31 -6.99 -4.96 -22.89
C VAL A 31 -6.59 -5.79 -24.12
N SER A 32 -6.59 -7.12 -23.97
CA SER A 32 -6.24 -8.05 -25.05
C SER A 32 -7.27 -8.12 -26.20
N GLU A 33 -8.44 -7.51 -26.04
CA GLU A 33 -9.48 -7.45 -27.09
C GLU A 33 -9.55 -6.08 -27.75
N LEU A 34 -8.83 -5.08 -27.23
CA LEU A 34 -8.78 -3.71 -27.75
C LEU A 34 -7.48 -3.50 -28.55
N THR A 35 -7.56 -2.80 -29.66
CA THR A 35 -6.39 -2.32 -30.41
C THR A 35 -5.73 -1.15 -29.68
N LEU A 36 -4.46 -0.88 -30.00
CA LEU A 36 -3.78 0.31 -29.47
C LEU A 36 -4.55 1.59 -29.78
N ALA A 37 -5.09 1.71 -31.00
CA ALA A 37 -5.87 2.88 -31.39
C ALA A 37 -7.10 3.09 -30.50
N GLU A 38 -7.79 2.03 -30.12
CA GLU A 38 -8.94 2.09 -29.19
C GLU A 38 -8.48 2.44 -27.78
N VAL A 39 -7.45 1.77 -27.26
CA VAL A 39 -6.89 2.07 -25.91
C VAL A 39 -6.44 3.53 -25.81
N LYS A 40 -5.79 4.09 -26.82
CA LYS A 40 -5.34 5.50 -26.86
C LYS A 40 -6.49 6.51 -26.94
N GLN A 41 -7.72 6.10 -27.24
CA GLN A 41 -8.91 6.99 -27.13
C GLN A 41 -9.42 7.11 -25.70
N LEU A 42 -9.10 6.14 -24.82
CA LEU A 42 -9.58 6.12 -23.46
C LEU A 42 -8.89 7.18 -22.59
N ARG A 43 -9.66 7.83 -21.73
CA ARG A 43 -9.15 8.76 -20.73
C ARG A 43 -8.97 8.06 -19.40
N LEU A 44 -7.85 8.31 -18.76
CA LEU A 44 -7.59 7.80 -17.41
C LEU A 44 -8.48 8.49 -16.38
N LYS A 45 -8.93 7.73 -15.41
CA LYS A 45 -9.55 8.23 -14.19
C LYS A 45 -8.46 8.64 -13.19
N ARG A 46 -8.78 9.59 -12.30
CA ARG A 46 -7.86 10.05 -11.26
C ARG A 46 -7.56 8.92 -10.26
N GLY A 47 -6.33 8.90 -9.76
CA GLY A 47 -5.87 7.97 -8.74
C GLY A 47 -6.00 6.52 -9.20
N LEU A 48 -6.48 5.65 -8.32
CA LEU A 48 -6.66 4.23 -8.62
C LEU A 48 -7.93 3.92 -9.45
N GLY A 49 -8.66 4.94 -9.92
CA GLY A 49 -9.85 4.75 -10.74
C GLY A 49 -11.12 4.44 -9.93
N GLY A 50 -11.99 3.61 -10.50
CA GLY A 50 -13.31 3.28 -9.92
C GLY A 50 -14.46 4.01 -10.61
N SER A 51 -15.70 3.60 -10.29
CA SER A 51 -16.91 4.09 -10.99
C SER A 51 -17.19 5.59 -10.81
N GLN A 52 -16.70 6.18 -9.71
CA GLN A 52 -16.94 7.59 -9.37
C GLN A 52 -15.69 8.48 -9.50
N ALA A 53 -14.53 7.90 -9.84
CA ALA A 53 -13.32 8.68 -9.99
C ALA A 53 -13.44 9.63 -11.18
N PRO A 54 -13.08 10.92 -11.03
CA PRO A 54 -13.17 11.89 -12.11
C PRO A 54 -12.20 11.55 -13.24
N LEU A 55 -12.64 11.79 -14.48
CA LEU A 55 -11.79 11.64 -15.65
C LEU A 55 -10.73 12.74 -15.71
N THR A 56 -9.55 12.35 -16.17
CA THR A 56 -8.44 13.26 -16.49
C THR A 56 -8.37 13.53 -18.00
N GLN A 57 -7.36 14.29 -18.44
CA GLN A 57 -7.02 14.44 -19.85
C GLN A 57 -5.96 13.42 -20.31
N GLU A 58 -5.42 12.66 -19.34
CA GLU A 58 -4.36 11.70 -19.59
C GLU A 58 -4.90 10.44 -20.29
N ARG A 59 -4.03 9.79 -21.03
CA ARG A 59 -4.31 8.57 -21.78
C ARG A 59 -3.46 7.43 -21.28
N VAL A 60 -3.89 6.20 -21.57
CA VAL A 60 -3.10 5.01 -21.27
C VAL A 60 -1.77 5.10 -22.01
N PRO A 61 -0.62 5.08 -21.32
CA PRO A 61 0.68 5.11 -21.99
C PRO A 61 1.03 3.75 -22.57
N THR A 62 1.80 3.76 -23.66
CA THR A 62 2.51 2.55 -24.12
C THR A 62 3.75 2.31 -23.26
N LEU A 63 4.27 1.08 -23.28
CA LEU A 63 5.55 0.77 -22.66
C LEU A 63 6.67 1.66 -23.20
N ALA A 64 6.74 1.85 -24.53
CA ALA A 64 7.73 2.71 -25.15
C ALA A 64 7.67 4.18 -24.66
N GLU A 65 6.46 4.74 -24.54
CA GLU A 65 6.27 6.10 -24.01
C GLU A 65 6.75 6.19 -22.56
N ALA A 66 6.44 5.19 -21.71
CA ALA A 66 6.87 5.15 -20.34
C ALA A 66 8.40 5.01 -20.21
N MET A 67 9.00 4.09 -20.96
CA MET A 67 10.45 3.88 -20.93
C MET A 67 11.21 5.12 -21.42
N ALA A 68 10.70 5.84 -22.41
CA ALA A 68 11.28 7.11 -22.83
C ALA A 68 11.29 8.19 -21.71
N GLN A 69 10.29 8.18 -20.82
CA GLN A 69 10.23 9.11 -19.66
C GLN A 69 11.23 8.76 -18.55
N VAL A 70 11.54 7.49 -18.36
CA VAL A 70 12.43 7.04 -17.27
C VAL A 70 13.88 6.94 -17.71
N LYS A 71 14.17 6.99 -19.00
CA LYS A 71 15.52 6.88 -19.55
C LYS A 71 16.50 7.87 -18.89
N GLY A 72 17.58 7.34 -18.33
CA GLY A 72 18.58 8.10 -17.59
C GLY A 72 18.12 8.65 -16.25
N ARG A 73 16.94 8.25 -15.75
CA ARG A 73 16.36 8.80 -14.52
C ARG A 73 16.01 7.72 -13.48
N ALA A 74 15.51 6.57 -13.90
CA ALA A 74 15.08 5.52 -12.96
C ALA A 74 15.18 4.14 -13.59
N MET A 75 15.27 3.12 -12.72
CA MET A 75 15.07 1.72 -13.06
C MET A 75 13.57 1.40 -13.00
N VAL A 76 13.14 0.44 -13.80
CA VAL A 76 11.73 0.03 -13.90
C VAL A 76 11.61 -1.47 -13.62
N ASN A 77 10.87 -1.82 -12.57
CA ASN A 77 10.41 -3.18 -12.32
C ASN A 77 9.21 -3.47 -13.22
N LEU A 78 9.38 -4.43 -14.15
CA LEU A 78 8.40 -4.79 -15.17
C LEU A 78 7.53 -5.93 -14.67
N ASP A 79 6.41 -5.61 -14.02
CA ASP A 79 5.49 -6.63 -13.53
C ASP A 79 4.50 -7.09 -14.63
N LYS A 80 3.95 -8.30 -14.48
CA LYS A 80 3.07 -8.97 -15.44
C LYS A 80 3.67 -9.13 -16.84
N ALA A 81 4.99 -8.96 -16.98
CA ALA A 81 5.72 -8.94 -18.24
C ALA A 81 6.30 -10.32 -18.65
N TRP A 82 6.35 -11.30 -17.73
CA TRP A 82 7.10 -12.55 -18.00
C TRP A 82 6.61 -13.32 -19.20
N GLU A 83 5.30 -13.48 -19.38
CA GLU A 83 4.72 -14.22 -20.52
C GLU A 83 4.85 -13.51 -21.87
N ILE A 84 5.16 -12.22 -21.84
CA ILE A 84 5.34 -11.36 -23.01
C ILE A 84 6.73 -10.72 -23.01
N ARG A 85 7.70 -11.36 -22.33
CA ARG A 85 9.04 -10.81 -22.10
C ARG A 85 9.83 -10.57 -23.39
N ASP A 86 9.59 -11.37 -24.41
CA ASP A 86 10.30 -11.19 -25.69
C ASP A 86 9.85 -9.89 -26.39
N GLU A 87 8.53 -9.62 -26.40
CA GLU A 87 7.99 -8.36 -26.91
C GLU A 87 8.40 -7.15 -26.04
N VAL A 88 8.47 -7.35 -24.72
CA VAL A 88 8.98 -6.31 -23.81
C VAL A 88 10.45 -6.04 -24.09
N TYR A 89 11.27 -7.07 -24.23
CA TYR A 89 12.68 -6.95 -24.59
C TYR A 89 12.86 -6.15 -25.89
N ASP A 90 12.09 -6.46 -26.94
CA ASP A 90 12.15 -5.74 -28.21
C ASP A 90 11.88 -4.24 -28.03
N VAL A 91 10.86 -3.87 -27.25
CA VAL A 91 10.54 -2.47 -26.94
C VAL A 91 11.68 -1.78 -26.16
N LEU A 92 12.31 -2.47 -25.20
CA LEU A 92 13.41 -1.89 -24.43
C LEU A 92 14.65 -1.68 -25.31
N VAL A 93 14.93 -2.59 -26.23
CA VAL A 93 16.02 -2.44 -27.23
C VAL A 93 15.71 -1.28 -28.19
N GLU A 94 14.50 -1.20 -28.74
CA GLU A 94 14.09 -0.12 -29.64
C GLU A 94 14.15 1.28 -29.00
N THR A 95 13.86 1.37 -27.71
CA THR A 95 13.90 2.62 -26.94
C THR A 95 15.28 2.93 -26.35
N ASP A 96 16.25 2.00 -26.50
CA ASP A 96 17.58 2.09 -25.90
C ASP A 96 17.47 2.28 -24.36
N THR A 97 16.71 1.36 -23.73
CA THR A 97 16.42 1.35 -22.28
C THR A 97 16.48 -0.04 -21.65
N LEU A 98 17.18 -0.98 -22.29
CA LEU A 98 17.31 -2.34 -21.79
C LEU A 98 17.98 -2.35 -20.40
N ASP A 99 18.94 -1.47 -20.19
CA ASP A 99 19.64 -1.25 -18.90
C ASP A 99 18.80 -0.55 -17.82
N HIS A 100 17.57 -0.13 -18.16
CA HIS A 100 16.61 0.49 -17.23
C HIS A 100 15.48 -0.47 -16.84
N GLY A 101 15.23 -1.52 -17.61
CA GLY A 101 14.17 -2.50 -17.37
C GLY A 101 14.66 -3.68 -16.54
N ILE A 102 13.94 -4.02 -15.48
CA ILE A 102 14.20 -5.20 -14.65
C ILE A 102 13.06 -6.19 -14.87
N PHE A 103 13.36 -7.32 -15.48
CA PHE A 103 12.38 -8.39 -15.71
C PHE A 103 12.13 -9.16 -14.42
N LYS A 104 10.90 -9.59 -14.23
CA LYS A 104 10.45 -10.35 -13.08
C LYS A 104 9.24 -11.20 -13.45
N GLY A 105 9.04 -12.32 -12.77
CA GLY A 105 7.82 -13.11 -12.95
C GLY A 105 7.92 -14.54 -12.41
N PRO A 106 6.83 -15.30 -12.51
CA PRO A 106 6.76 -16.70 -12.08
C PRO A 106 7.48 -17.59 -13.11
N ALA A 107 8.80 -17.51 -13.16
CA ALA A 107 9.63 -18.25 -14.10
C ALA A 107 10.16 -19.54 -13.47
N SER A 108 10.20 -20.62 -14.21
CA SER A 108 11.04 -21.74 -13.84
C SER A 108 12.53 -21.31 -13.85
N LEU A 109 13.35 -21.92 -13.00
CA LEU A 109 14.79 -21.68 -12.99
C LEU A 109 15.41 -21.83 -14.39
N VAL A 110 14.96 -22.84 -15.15
CA VAL A 110 15.48 -23.11 -16.51
C VAL A 110 15.14 -21.99 -17.50
N ASP A 111 13.89 -21.53 -17.50
CA ASP A 111 13.46 -20.44 -18.37
C ASP A 111 14.10 -19.11 -18.00
N ALA A 112 14.16 -18.82 -16.69
CA ALA A 112 14.82 -17.65 -16.17
C ALA A 112 16.31 -17.61 -16.54
N GLN A 113 17.00 -18.72 -16.36
CA GLN A 113 18.41 -18.86 -16.72
C GLN A 113 18.65 -18.70 -18.23
N ALA A 114 17.79 -19.32 -19.05
CA ALA A 114 17.88 -19.21 -20.52
C ALA A 114 17.69 -17.76 -20.96
N PHE A 115 16.68 -17.06 -20.43
CA PHE A 115 16.41 -15.66 -20.74
C PHE A 115 17.55 -14.75 -20.27
N LEU A 116 18.00 -14.91 -19.02
CA LEU A 116 19.08 -14.12 -18.44
C LEU A 116 20.42 -14.29 -19.22
N ASN A 117 20.67 -15.47 -19.78
CA ASN A 117 21.88 -15.76 -20.56
C ASN A 117 21.78 -15.36 -22.04
N SER A 118 20.58 -15.00 -22.54
CA SER A 118 20.40 -14.63 -23.97
C SER A 118 21.04 -13.29 -24.31
N ASP A 119 21.10 -12.36 -23.35
CA ASP A 119 21.73 -11.06 -23.50
C ASP A 119 22.39 -10.60 -22.19
N PRO A 120 23.67 -10.15 -22.20
CA PRO A 120 24.36 -9.71 -20.99
C PRO A 120 23.78 -8.44 -20.36
N GLU A 121 22.98 -7.66 -21.06
CA GLU A 121 22.36 -6.43 -20.55
C GLU A 121 21.03 -6.68 -19.86
N ILE A 122 20.42 -7.87 -19.98
CA ILE A 122 19.18 -8.22 -19.28
C ILE A 122 19.41 -8.16 -17.76
N LEU A 123 18.53 -7.43 -17.09
CA LEU A 123 18.40 -7.39 -15.65
C LEU A 123 17.18 -8.22 -15.22
N TYR A 124 17.36 -9.13 -14.27
CA TYR A 124 16.32 -10.06 -13.86
C TYR A 124 16.28 -10.22 -12.34
N ILE A 125 15.08 -10.24 -11.77
CA ILE A 125 14.80 -10.57 -10.36
C ILE A 125 14.09 -11.91 -10.32
N HIS A 126 14.63 -12.84 -9.53
CA HIS A 126 14.03 -14.15 -9.31
C HIS A 126 13.16 -14.13 -8.06
N LYS A 127 11.87 -14.48 -8.23
CA LYS A 127 10.93 -14.60 -7.10
C LYS A 127 11.18 -15.89 -6.36
N VAL A 128 11.24 -15.81 -5.05
CA VAL A 128 11.42 -16.96 -4.15
C VAL A 128 10.33 -16.94 -3.09
N ASP A 129 9.65 -18.05 -2.97
CA ASP A 129 8.67 -18.37 -1.94
C ASP A 129 8.99 -19.72 -1.30
N ASP A 130 8.07 -20.30 -0.54
CA ASP A 130 8.26 -21.57 0.16
C ASP A 130 8.39 -22.80 -0.76
N ASP A 131 7.89 -22.69 -2.01
CA ASP A 131 7.89 -23.79 -2.97
C ASP A 131 9.23 -23.94 -3.73
N ASN A 132 10.05 -22.86 -3.80
CA ASN A 132 11.25 -22.83 -4.63
C ASN A 132 12.51 -22.28 -3.94
N VAL A 133 12.59 -22.37 -2.63
CA VAL A 133 13.74 -21.91 -1.83
C VAL A 133 15.06 -22.54 -2.25
N ASP A 134 15.05 -23.74 -2.81
CA ASP A 134 16.22 -24.47 -3.33
C ASP A 134 16.75 -23.90 -4.64
N GLU A 135 16.04 -23.00 -5.29
CA GLU A 135 16.52 -22.26 -6.46
C GLU A 135 17.48 -21.12 -6.10
N ILE A 136 17.59 -20.74 -4.81
CA ILE A 136 18.57 -19.78 -4.33
C ILE A 136 19.99 -20.33 -4.58
N GLY A 137 20.77 -19.61 -5.39
CA GLY A 137 22.13 -20.01 -5.76
C GLY A 137 22.22 -21.13 -6.80
N ALA A 138 21.10 -21.61 -7.34
CA ALA A 138 21.09 -22.69 -8.33
C ALA A 138 21.32 -22.20 -9.77
N PHE A 139 21.35 -20.87 -9.99
CA PHE A 139 21.67 -20.30 -11.30
C PHE A 139 23.08 -20.67 -11.75
N THR A 140 23.21 -21.17 -12.98
CA THR A 140 24.49 -21.49 -13.62
C THR A 140 24.89 -20.41 -14.63
N GLY A 141 26.03 -19.80 -14.48
CA GLY A 141 26.47 -18.68 -15.32
C GLY A 141 26.12 -17.34 -14.68
N ARG A 142 25.21 -16.57 -15.27
CA ARG A 142 24.78 -15.30 -14.66
C ARG A 142 23.78 -15.53 -13.53
N ALA A 143 24.04 -14.90 -12.38
CA ALA A 143 23.07 -14.83 -11.29
C ALA A 143 22.01 -13.72 -11.58
N PRO A 144 20.82 -13.81 -10.99
CA PRO A 144 19.84 -12.69 -11.03
C PRO A 144 20.42 -11.47 -10.29
N GLN A 145 19.93 -10.29 -10.57
CA GLN A 145 20.31 -9.07 -9.85
C GLN A 145 19.83 -9.08 -8.40
N ALA A 146 18.68 -9.71 -8.17
CA ALA A 146 18.14 -9.90 -6.83
C ALA A 146 17.30 -11.17 -6.74
N TYR A 147 17.14 -11.68 -5.54
CA TYR A 147 16.07 -12.59 -5.16
C TYR A 147 14.96 -11.77 -4.48
N GLU A 148 13.75 -11.79 -5.02
CA GLU A 148 12.56 -11.25 -4.35
C GLU A 148 12.03 -12.31 -3.40
N ILE A 149 12.24 -12.09 -2.11
CA ILE A 149 11.85 -13.02 -1.04
C ILE A 149 10.45 -12.64 -0.56
N GLY A 150 9.44 -13.40 -0.97
CA GLY A 150 8.06 -13.28 -0.50
C GLY A 150 7.80 -14.25 0.65
N PHE A 151 7.14 -13.78 1.72
CA PHE A 151 6.77 -14.62 2.87
C PHE A 151 5.57 -14.04 3.60
N ASP A 152 4.72 -14.89 4.15
CA ASP A 152 3.59 -14.49 4.98
C ASP A 152 3.77 -14.92 6.45
N GLN A 153 4.73 -15.84 6.72
CA GLN A 153 5.10 -16.29 8.06
C GLN A 153 6.61 -16.14 8.29
N LEU A 154 6.99 -15.78 9.52
CA LEU A 154 8.41 -15.69 9.90
C LEU A 154 9.07 -17.07 10.00
N THR A 155 8.30 -18.15 9.90
CA THR A 155 8.76 -19.54 9.89
C THR A 155 9.01 -20.09 8.50
N ASP A 156 8.67 -19.34 7.44
CA ASP A 156 8.84 -19.78 6.06
C ASP A 156 10.32 -20.04 5.74
N PRO A 157 10.63 -21.07 4.93
CA PRO A 157 12.00 -21.51 4.73
C PRO A 157 12.88 -20.44 4.05
N GLN A 158 12.34 -19.65 3.11
CA GLN A 158 13.07 -18.62 2.36
C GLN A 158 13.48 -17.41 3.21
N VAL A 159 12.82 -17.17 4.34
CA VAL A 159 13.17 -16.04 5.23
C VAL A 159 14.08 -16.47 6.39
N GLN A 160 14.42 -17.75 6.47
CA GLN A 160 15.35 -18.22 7.50
C GLN A 160 16.78 -17.69 7.27
N PRO A 161 17.56 -17.49 8.34
CA PRO A 161 18.91 -16.90 8.22
C PRO A 161 19.83 -17.61 7.23
N SER A 162 19.71 -18.94 7.09
CA SER A 162 20.51 -19.72 6.14
C SER A 162 20.15 -19.44 4.69
N ALA A 163 18.86 -19.31 4.38
CA ALA A 163 18.37 -18.99 3.04
C ALA A 163 18.74 -17.55 2.65
N LEU A 164 18.54 -16.61 3.57
CA LEU A 164 18.90 -15.21 3.35
C LEU A 164 20.43 -15.03 3.17
N ALA A 165 21.25 -15.73 3.96
CA ALA A 165 22.70 -15.72 3.78
C ALA A 165 23.12 -16.31 2.43
N ALA A 166 22.46 -17.39 1.98
CA ALA A 166 22.68 -17.96 0.66
C ALA A 166 22.28 -16.95 -0.44
N ALA A 167 21.07 -16.37 -0.37
CA ALA A 167 20.61 -15.36 -1.33
C ALA A 167 21.59 -14.17 -1.40
N GLY A 168 21.96 -13.59 -0.26
CA GLY A 168 22.87 -12.46 -0.17
C GLY A 168 24.29 -12.74 -0.66
N SER A 169 24.72 -14.03 -0.69
CA SER A 169 26.02 -14.41 -1.26
C SER A 169 26.05 -14.45 -2.79
N HIS A 170 24.89 -14.51 -3.44
CA HIS A 170 24.75 -14.62 -4.89
C HIS A 170 24.19 -13.37 -5.55
N ALA A 171 23.27 -12.66 -4.87
CA ALA A 171 22.56 -11.51 -5.43
C ALA A 171 22.09 -10.56 -4.32
N ARG A 172 21.38 -9.50 -4.67
CA ARG A 172 20.70 -8.64 -3.71
C ARG A 172 19.46 -9.36 -3.15
N ILE A 173 19.01 -8.93 -1.98
CA ILE A 173 17.76 -9.40 -1.37
C ILE A 173 16.73 -8.28 -1.54
N TRP A 174 15.67 -8.59 -2.30
CA TRP A 174 14.54 -7.70 -2.49
C TRP A 174 13.38 -8.17 -1.61
N MET A 175 12.78 -7.25 -0.85
CA MET A 175 11.56 -7.49 -0.10
C MET A 175 10.51 -6.45 -0.48
N ASN A 176 9.28 -6.93 -0.63
CA ASN A 176 8.13 -6.11 -0.97
C ASN A 176 7.30 -5.87 0.30
N THR A 177 7.24 -4.63 0.76
CA THR A 177 6.56 -4.25 2.01
C THR A 177 5.13 -3.71 1.79
N LEU A 178 4.56 -3.89 0.59
CA LEU A 178 3.24 -3.34 0.25
C LEU A 178 2.11 -3.99 1.04
N TRP A 179 2.17 -5.30 1.29
CA TRP A 179 1.13 -6.04 2.02
C TRP A 179 1.66 -7.29 2.72
N TYR A 180 0.85 -7.77 3.67
CA TYR A 180 1.17 -8.87 4.58
C TYR A 180 1.68 -10.13 3.89
N GLY A 181 1.03 -10.58 2.80
CA GLY A 181 1.42 -11.81 2.09
C GLY A 181 2.77 -11.76 1.36
N GLN A 182 3.52 -10.66 1.48
CA GLN A 182 4.84 -10.50 0.85
C GLN A 182 5.97 -10.25 1.84
N ALA A 183 5.69 -9.73 3.01
CA ALA A 183 6.68 -9.49 4.06
C ALA A 183 6.11 -9.69 5.47
N ALA A 184 5.11 -10.58 5.62
CA ALA A 184 4.39 -10.79 6.86
C ALA A 184 3.96 -9.44 7.48
N ARG A 185 4.18 -9.26 8.77
CA ARG A 185 3.83 -8.01 9.48
C ARG A 185 4.70 -6.79 9.15
N TYR A 186 5.74 -6.93 8.34
CA TYR A 186 6.68 -5.84 8.01
C TYR A 186 6.17 -5.00 6.83
N THR A 187 4.92 -4.58 6.88
CA THR A 187 4.26 -3.80 5.84
C THR A 187 4.66 -2.32 5.86
N ASP A 188 4.29 -1.59 4.82
CA ASP A 188 4.46 -0.14 4.77
C ASP A 188 3.69 0.55 5.89
N GLU A 189 2.48 0.08 6.23
CA GLU A 189 1.69 0.61 7.34
C GLU A 189 2.42 0.45 8.67
N THR A 190 2.97 -0.74 8.93
CA THR A 190 3.81 -0.96 10.11
C THR A 190 5.02 -0.03 10.11
N SER A 191 5.65 0.14 8.94
CA SER A 191 6.85 0.98 8.79
C SER A 191 6.56 2.46 9.00
N LEU A 192 5.39 2.95 8.59
CA LEU A 192 4.98 4.33 8.81
C LEU A 192 4.67 4.62 10.27
N ARG A 193 4.21 3.62 11.03
CA ARG A 193 3.99 3.72 12.49
C ARG A 193 5.30 3.63 13.26
N ASP A 194 6.07 2.59 12.99
CA ASP A 194 7.39 2.33 13.59
C ASP A 194 8.32 1.73 12.55
N PRO A 195 9.16 2.54 11.92
CA PRO A 195 10.09 2.05 10.90
C PRO A 195 11.01 0.91 11.39
N ALA A 196 11.29 0.84 12.70
CA ALA A 196 12.11 -0.24 13.26
C ALA A 196 11.40 -1.60 13.21
N GLN A 197 10.06 -1.60 13.30
CA GLN A 197 9.23 -2.82 13.24
C GLN A 197 8.83 -3.22 11.82
N GLY A 198 8.98 -2.33 10.84
CA GLY A 198 8.72 -2.55 9.43
C GLY A 198 10.01 -2.59 8.61
N TRP A 199 10.34 -1.52 7.87
CA TRP A 199 11.55 -1.44 7.03
C TRP A 199 12.83 -1.75 7.79
N GLY A 200 12.94 -1.33 9.07
CA GLY A 200 14.07 -1.63 9.92
C GLY A 200 14.25 -3.12 10.18
N ALA A 201 13.16 -3.86 10.36
CA ALA A 201 13.21 -5.30 10.54
C ALA A 201 13.66 -5.99 9.24
N VAL A 202 13.09 -5.65 8.08
CA VAL A 202 13.50 -6.28 6.81
C VAL A 202 14.95 -5.95 6.44
N VAL A 203 15.44 -4.74 6.75
CA VAL A 203 16.84 -4.35 6.51
C VAL A 203 17.80 -5.02 7.49
N ASN A 204 17.53 -4.93 8.81
CA ASN A 204 18.51 -5.31 9.83
C ASN A 204 18.42 -6.78 10.24
N GLN A 205 17.23 -7.38 10.21
CA GLN A 205 17.01 -8.78 10.60
C GLN A 205 16.98 -9.70 9.38
N HIS A 206 16.38 -9.25 8.26
CA HIS A 206 16.21 -10.07 7.06
C HIS A 206 17.16 -9.67 5.91
N GLN A 207 18.10 -8.75 6.16
CA GLN A 207 19.20 -8.39 5.24
C GLN A 207 18.72 -7.82 3.89
N ALA A 208 17.48 -7.32 3.81
CA ALA A 208 16.99 -6.68 2.61
C ALA A 208 17.85 -5.45 2.25
N ASN A 209 18.27 -5.37 1.00
CA ASN A 209 19.01 -4.25 0.46
C ASN A 209 18.35 -3.65 -0.80
N MET A 210 17.17 -4.16 -1.13
CA MET A 210 16.20 -3.58 -2.05
C MET A 210 14.80 -3.72 -1.43
N ILE A 211 14.04 -2.65 -1.42
CA ILE A 211 12.66 -2.63 -0.86
C ILE A 211 11.72 -2.05 -1.90
N GLN A 212 10.61 -2.74 -2.15
CA GLN A 212 9.46 -2.18 -2.87
C GLN A 212 8.47 -1.63 -1.85
N THR A 213 8.13 -0.36 -1.98
CA THR A 213 7.25 0.39 -1.09
C THR A 213 6.44 1.42 -1.86
N ASP A 214 5.21 1.69 -1.42
CA ASP A 214 4.40 2.81 -1.90
C ASP A 214 4.78 4.15 -1.22
N ASN A 215 5.71 4.11 -0.24
CA ASN A 215 6.15 5.25 0.55
C ASN A 215 7.66 5.53 0.39
N PRO A 216 8.15 5.75 -0.86
CA PRO A 216 9.59 5.84 -1.11
C PRO A 216 10.24 7.07 -0.46
N GLU A 217 9.55 8.18 -0.33
CA GLU A 217 10.08 9.39 0.32
C GLU A 217 10.34 9.14 1.80
N GLN A 218 9.40 8.48 2.48
CA GLN A 218 9.50 8.13 3.90
C GLN A 218 10.61 7.09 4.13
N LEU A 219 10.68 6.06 3.27
CA LEU A 219 11.76 5.07 3.32
C LEU A 219 13.14 5.73 3.14
N VAL A 220 13.31 6.58 2.12
CA VAL A 220 14.58 7.29 1.87
C VAL A 220 14.94 8.20 3.04
N SER A 221 13.96 8.93 3.59
CA SER A 221 14.16 9.77 4.76
C SER A 221 14.60 8.95 5.98
N TRP A 222 13.96 7.81 6.22
CA TRP A 222 14.37 6.90 7.30
C TRP A 222 15.77 6.33 7.08
N LEU A 223 16.10 5.87 5.88
CA LEU A 223 17.44 5.34 5.57
C LEU A 223 18.53 6.38 5.77
N ALA A 224 18.28 7.64 5.42
CA ALA A 224 19.22 8.74 5.61
C ALA A 224 19.44 9.08 7.09
N ASN A 225 18.47 8.80 7.96
CA ASN A 225 18.48 9.20 9.36
C ASN A 225 18.45 8.00 10.33
N ARG A 226 18.65 6.76 9.86
CA ARG A 226 18.50 5.54 10.67
C ARG A 226 19.46 5.46 11.87
N ASP A 227 20.56 6.19 11.84
CA ASP A 227 21.52 6.30 12.95
C ASP A 227 21.20 7.51 13.88
N SER A 228 20.36 8.43 13.44
CA SER A 228 19.67 9.40 14.28
C SER A 228 18.31 8.84 14.64
N GLN A 229 17.80 9.12 15.85
CA GLN A 229 16.42 8.69 16.16
C GLN A 229 15.50 9.10 14.99
N TRP A 230 14.75 8.13 14.45
CA TRP A 230 13.68 8.42 13.51
C TRP A 230 12.88 9.58 14.09
N PRO A 231 12.67 10.66 13.33
CA PRO A 231 11.76 11.67 13.84
C PRO A 231 10.46 10.94 14.14
N SER A 232 10.14 10.81 15.44
CA SER A 232 8.76 10.66 15.85
C SER A 232 7.93 11.52 14.92
N LEU A 233 6.68 11.14 14.61
CA LEU A 233 5.70 11.97 13.90
C LEU A 233 6.07 13.45 14.05
N PRO A 234 6.00 14.31 13.03
CA PRO A 234 6.46 15.70 13.10
C PRO A 234 6.11 16.26 14.46
N ALA A 235 7.03 16.94 15.13
CA ALA A 235 6.82 17.41 16.50
C ALA A 235 5.42 18.06 16.58
N GLY A 236 4.55 17.52 17.44
CA GLY A 236 3.15 17.93 17.52
C GLY A 236 2.14 17.09 16.72
N THR A 237 2.55 16.03 16.01
CA THR A 237 1.61 15.05 15.44
C THR A 237 1.33 13.92 16.43
N VAL A 238 0.05 13.58 16.60
CA VAL A 238 -0.41 12.45 17.40
C VAL A 238 -1.33 11.57 16.55
N GLN A 239 -1.19 10.26 16.66
CA GLN A 239 -2.11 9.29 16.06
C GLN A 239 -2.82 8.48 17.12
N VAL A 240 -4.12 8.18 16.87
CA VAL A 240 -4.96 7.30 17.66
C VAL A 240 -5.47 6.20 16.75
N GLN A 241 -5.06 4.96 17.02
CA GLN A 241 -5.44 3.81 16.19
C GLN A 241 -6.93 3.49 16.37
N ALA A 242 -7.56 2.97 15.34
CA ALA A 242 -9.00 2.70 15.37
C ALA A 242 -9.36 1.56 16.37
N GLU A 243 -8.45 0.65 16.64
CA GLU A 243 -8.58 -0.40 17.66
C GLU A 243 -8.31 0.08 19.09
N ASP A 244 -7.68 1.25 19.28
CA ASP A 244 -7.33 1.83 20.59
C ASP A 244 -8.48 2.66 21.20
N TYR A 245 -9.72 2.21 20.99
CA TYR A 245 -10.87 2.85 21.62
C TYR A 245 -10.98 2.52 23.13
N SER A 246 -11.82 3.30 23.83
CA SER A 246 -12.01 3.23 25.29
C SER A 246 -12.36 1.82 25.78
N ASP A 247 -11.70 1.39 26.87
CA ASP A 247 -11.95 0.12 27.57
C ASP A 247 -13.17 0.17 28.51
N GLU A 248 -13.96 1.25 28.49
CA GLU A 248 -15.13 1.42 29.40
C GLU A 248 -16.31 0.52 29.02
N GLY A 249 -16.22 -0.22 27.91
CA GLY A 249 -17.20 -1.21 27.49
C GLY A 249 -18.42 -0.65 26.80
N LYS A 250 -19.33 -1.56 26.40
CA LYS A 250 -20.54 -1.24 25.62
C LYS A 250 -21.45 -0.28 26.39
N GLY A 251 -21.87 0.78 25.72
CA GLY A 251 -22.76 1.82 26.25
C GLY A 251 -22.04 2.99 26.96
N ILE A 252 -20.73 2.88 27.22
CA ILE A 252 -19.89 3.93 27.82
C ILE A 252 -18.71 4.26 26.91
N GLY A 253 -17.94 3.25 26.50
CA GLY A 253 -16.79 3.39 25.61
C GLY A 253 -17.16 3.24 24.12
N TYR A 254 -18.22 2.50 23.85
CA TYR A 254 -18.73 2.32 22.50
C TYR A 254 -20.20 1.88 22.48
N HIS A 255 -20.82 2.00 21.32
CA HIS A 255 -22.10 1.39 20.99
C HIS A 255 -21.99 0.73 19.62
N ASP A 256 -22.15 -0.56 19.58
CA ASP A 256 -22.24 -1.37 18.40
C ASP A 256 -23.61 -2.06 18.34
N LEU A 257 -24.14 -2.25 17.13
CA LEU A 257 -25.44 -2.90 16.91
C LEU A 257 -25.36 -4.41 17.13
N ASP A 258 -24.17 -4.97 17.10
CA ASP A 258 -23.88 -6.37 17.41
C ASP A 258 -23.23 -6.52 18.78
N ASP A 259 -23.21 -7.76 19.27
CA ASP A 259 -22.51 -8.11 20.52
C ASP A 259 -21.19 -8.86 20.25
N GLU A 260 -20.90 -9.18 18.99
CA GLU A 260 -19.75 -9.97 18.56
C GLU A 260 -18.93 -9.18 17.54
N ASN A 261 -17.60 -9.21 17.71
CA ASN A 261 -16.65 -8.70 16.71
C ASN A 261 -16.65 -9.60 15.47
N ARG A 262 -17.22 -9.13 14.37
CA ARG A 262 -17.28 -9.84 13.08
C ARG A 262 -16.00 -9.74 12.26
N GLY A 263 -15.09 -8.87 12.65
CA GLY A 263 -13.81 -8.67 11.98
C GLY A 263 -12.86 -9.84 12.11
N GLY A 264 -13.07 -10.70 13.11
CA GLY A 264 -12.37 -11.98 13.28
C GLY A 264 -10.92 -11.87 13.69
N THR A 265 -10.48 -10.69 14.19
CA THR A 265 -9.10 -10.50 14.65
C THR A 265 -8.91 -10.93 16.09
N VAL A 266 -7.63 -11.11 16.49
CA VAL A 266 -7.24 -11.29 17.89
C VAL A 266 -7.26 -9.98 18.70
N ALA A 267 -7.42 -8.84 18.01
CA ALA A 267 -7.57 -7.56 18.68
C ALA A 267 -9.01 -7.40 19.16
N ARG A 268 -9.19 -7.24 20.48
CA ARG A 268 -10.48 -7.02 21.16
C ARG A 268 -11.58 -8.04 20.79
N PRO A 269 -11.30 -9.35 20.86
CA PRO A 269 -12.20 -10.40 20.33
C PRO A 269 -13.52 -10.55 21.12
N ASP A 270 -13.56 -10.07 22.34
CA ASP A 270 -14.70 -10.21 23.29
C ASP A 270 -15.58 -8.95 23.32
N GLU A 271 -15.38 -8.01 22.38
CA GLU A 271 -16.13 -6.76 22.31
C GLU A 271 -16.94 -6.66 21.02
N GLY A 272 -17.98 -5.81 21.00
CA GLY A 272 -18.89 -5.73 19.86
C GLY A 272 -18.36 -4.94 18.67
N VAL A 273 -17.39 -4.03 18.88
CA VAL A 273 -16.84 -3.23 17.76
C VAL A 273 -16.10 -4.13 16.77
N ASP A 274 -16.48 -4.03 15.51
CA ASP A 274 -15.92 -4.84 14.45
C ASP A 274 -14.50 -4.39 14.06
N ILE A 275 -13.50 -5.16 14.45
CA ILE A 275 -12.09 -4.94 14.16
C ILE A 275 -11.57 -6.02 13.21
N CYS A 276 -11.09 -5.59 12.04
CA CYS A 276 -10.55 -6.46 11.00
C CYS A 276 -9.02 -6.36 10.93
N ASP A 277 -8.39 -7.47 10.58
CA ASP A 277 -7.06 -7.42 9.97
C ASP A 277 -7.21 -7.22 8.46
N ASN A 278 -6.80 -6.08 7.99
CA ASN A 278 -6.87 -5.74 6.59
C ASN A 278 -5.45 -5.60 6.01
N GLN A 279 -4.87 -6.74 5.63
CA GLN A 279 -3.52 -6.86 5.09
C GLN A 279 -2.44 -6.32 6.06
N GLY A 280 -2.60 -6.61 7.35
CA GLY A 280 -1.70 -6.19 8.43
C GLY A 280 -2.03 -4.84 9.07
N ALA A 281 -2.96 -4.07 8.53
CA ALA A 281 -3.57 -2.94 9.24
C ALA A 281 -4.76 -3.44 10.08
N ILE A 282 -4.72 -3.19 11.38
CA ILE A 282 -5.85 -3.46 12.28
C ILE A 282 -6.78 -2.26 12.19
N VAL A 283 -8.00 -2.49 11.73
CA VAL A 283 -8.91 -1.41 11.35
C VAL A 283 -10.30 -1.62 11.90
N MET A 284 -11.02 -0.54 12.19
CA MET A 284 -12.46 -0.61 12.40
C MET A 284 -13.14 -0.86 11.04
N CYS A 285 -13.98 -1.88 11.00
CA CYS A 285 -14.64 -2.39 9.79
C CYS A 285 -16.12 -2.71 10.06
N TRP A 286 -16.86 -3.16 9.05
CA TRP A 286 -18.29 -3.51 9.14
C TRP A 286 -19.18 -2.41 9.76
N ILE A 287 -18.73 -1.18 9.74
CA ILE A 287 -19.33 0.00 10.35
C ILE A 287 -20.77 0.19 9.89
N ARG A 288 -21.69 0.52 10.80
CA ARG A 288 -23.09 0.79 10.52
C ARG A 288 -23.57 2.14 11.05
N GLY A 289 -24.66 2.63 10.49
CA GLY A 289 -25.31 3.86 10.96
C GLY A 289 -25.82 3.73 12.41
N GLY A 290 -25.58 4.75 13.22
CA GLY A 290 -25.95 4.80 14.64
C GLY A 290 -24.89 4.31 15.60
N GLU A 291 -23.90 3.55 15.14
CA GLU A 291 -22.77 3.13 15.96
C GLU A 291 -21.90 4.32 16.35
N TRP A 292 -21.21 4.19 17.47
CA TRP A 292 -20.25 5.18 17.93
C TRP A 292 -19.16 4.55 18.78
N VAL A 293 -17.98 5.18 18.75
CA VAL A 293 -16.78 4.73 19.45
C VAL A 293 -16.09 5.92 20.09
N LYS A 294 -15.68 5.78 21.35
CA LYS A 294 -14.99 6.79 22.16
C LYS A 294 -13.49 6.51 22.16
N TYR A 295 -12.71 7.57 22.04
CA TYR A 295 -11.26 7.56 22.06
C TYR A 295 -10.69 8.57 23.02
N TYR A 296 -9.42 8.41 23.36
CA TYR A 296 -8.62 9.39 24.07
C TYR A 296 -7.37 9.75 23.24
N VAL A 297 -7.03 11.03 23.24
CA VAL A 297 -5.81 11.54 22.61
C VAL A 297 -5.03 12.37 23.62
N GLU A 298 -3.73 12.09 23.77
CA GLU A 298 -2.84 12.92 24.58
C GLU A 298 -2.16 13.94 23.68
N VAL A 299 -2.53 15.22 23.85
CA VAL A 299 -2.05 16.34 23.03
C VAL A 299 -0.79 16.93 23.68
N PRO A 300 0.37 16.89 23.00
CA PRO A 300 1.64 17.30 23.60
C PRO A 300 1.77 18.81 23.81
N GLU A 301 1.09 19.61 23.03
CA GLU A 301 1.19 21.08 23.04
C GLU A 301 -0.15 21.72 22.74
N SER A 302 -0.43 22.88 23.35
CA SER A 302 -1.65 23.66 23.03
C SER A 302 -1.51 24.33 21.65
N GLY A 303 -2.53 24.22 20.80
CA GLY A 303 -2.47 24.86 19.49
C GLY A 303 -3.66 24.58 18.60
N LEU A 304 -3.50 24.96 17.33
CA LEU A 304 -4.40 24.61 16.24
C LEU A 304 -3.93 23.32 15.61
N TYR A 305 -4.82 22.34 15.54
CA TYR A 305 -4.57 21.02 14.99
C TYR A 305 -5.39 20.80 13.73
N ARG A 306 -4.73 20.27 12.70
CA ARG A 306 -5.42 19.63 11.59
C ARG A 306 -5.82 18.24 12.03
N VAL A 307 -7.08 17.88 11.82
CA VAL A 307 -7.59 16.54 12.13
C VAL A 307 -7.83 15.77 10.85
N SER A 308 -7.25 14.59 10.76
CA SER A 308 -7.36 13.71 9.61
C SER A 308 -7.75 12.31 10.06
N ALA A 309 -8.32 11.50 9.15
CA ALA A 309 -8.52 10.07 9.36
C ALA A 309 -7.98 9.29 8.15
N ARG A 310 -7.32 8.16 8.42
CA ARG A 310 -6.90 7.23 7.38
C ARG A 310 -8.00 6.21 7.16
N MET A 311 -8.60 6.24 5.97
CA MET A 311 -9.81 5.49 5.66
C MET A 311 -9.72 4.81 4.32
N SER A 312 -10.52 3.75 4.13
CA SER A 312 -10.66 3.05 2.85
C SER A 312 -12.11 2.67 2.57
N SER A 313 -12.52 2.70 1.29
CA SER A 313 -13.81 2.22 0.83
C SER A 313 -13.83 2.05 -0.69
N PRO A 314 -14.45 0.98 -1.23
CA PRO A 314 -14.71 0.85 -2.67
C PRO A 314 -15.97 1.59 -3.13
N TYR A 315 -16.74 2.24 -2.24
CA TYR A 315 -18.08 2.76 -2.50
C TYR A 315 -18.15 4.28 -2.58
N PHE A 316 -19.23 4.76 -3.19
CA PHE A 316 -19.61 6.17 -3.17
C PHE A 316 -21.15 6.30 -3.23
N PRO A 317 -21.80 6.95 -2.25
CA PRO A 317 -21.19 7.43 -1.00
C PRO A 317 -20.64 6.27 -0.14
N SER A 318 -19.56 6.51 0.57
CA SER A 318 -18.93 5.50 1.42
C SER A 318 -19.47 5.50 2.84
N GLY A 319 -19.81 6.68 3.35
CA GLY A 319 -20.35 6.87 4.68
C GLY A 319 -20.32 8.31 5.14
N ARG A 320 -20.77 8.53 6.35
CA ARG A 320 -20.76 9.83 7.01
C ARG A 320 -20.64 9.67 8.52
N PHE A 321 -19.80 10.47 9.16
CA PHE A 321 -19.64 10.48 10.59
C PHE A 321 -19.40 11.89 11.16
N THR A 322 -19.50 12.02 12.46
CA THR A 322 -19.22 13.23 13.22
C THR A 322 -18.27 12.88 14.35
N MET A 323 -17.32 13.75 14.65
CA MET A 323 -16.43 13.65 15.81
C MET A 323 -16.81 14.72 16.82
N THR A 324 -17.06 14.33 18.09
CA THR A 324 -17.40 15.24 19.18
C THR A 324 -16.39 15.09 20.29
N PHE A 325 -15.80 16.20 20.71
CA PHE A 325 -14.85 16.24 21.84
C PHE A 325 -15.56 16.41 23.17
N GLY A 326 -14.86 16.12 24.27
CA GLY A 326 -15.41 16.21 25.63
C GLY A 326 -15.89 17.60 26.02
N ASP A 327 -15.36 18.68 25.40
CA ASP A 327 -15.84 20.06 25.56
C ASP A 327 -17.09 20.39 24.73
N GLN A 328 -17.69 19.38 24.07
CA GLN A 328 -18.83 19.47 23.16
C GLN A 328 -18.52 20.17 21.84
N SER A 329 -17.26 20.51 21.53
CA SER A 329 -16.88 20.91 20.18
C SER A 329 -17.04 19.75 19.19
N THR A 330 -17.48 20.05 17.97
CA THR A 330 -17.87 19.02 17.01
C THR A 330 -17.22 19.31 15.66
N ILE A 331 -16.62 18.27 15.06
CA ILE A 331 -16.10 18.26 13.70
C ILE A 331 -17.08 17.48 12.80
N GLY A 332 -17.38 18.02 11.66
CA GLY A 332 -18.27 17.36 10.69
C GLY A 332 -19.71 17.89 10.69
N PRO A 333 -20.66 17.16 10.06
CA PRO A 333 -20.52 15.79 9.55
C PRO A 333 -19.57 15.68 8.36
N PHE A 334 -18.67 14.71 8.41
CA PHE A 334 -17.72 14.43 7.34
C PHE A 334 -18.25 13.32 6.43
N ASN A 335 -18.29 13.59 5.12
CA ASN A 335 -18.65 12.59 4.11
C ASN A 335 -17.42 11.80 3.68
N VAL A 336 -17.43 10.51 3.93
CA VAL A 336 -16.33 9.62 3.55
C VAL A 336 -16.31 9.46 2.03
N VAL A 337 -15.18 9.77 1.43
CA VAL A 337 -14.94 9.64 -0.01
C VAL A 337 -14.31 8.30 -0.29
N GLY A 338 -14.84 7.56 -1.26
CA GLY A 338 -14.30 6.26 -1.66
C GLY A 338 -12.85 6.33 -2.15
N THR A 339 -12.10 5.28 -1.86
CA THR A 339 -10.66 5.14 -2.19
C THR A 339 -10.39 4.06 -3.22
N THR A 340 -11.36 3.32 -3.70
CA THR A 340 -11.32 2.26 -4.72
C THR A 340 -11.42 0.82 -4.19
N SER A 341 -10.93 0.52 -3.00
CA SER A 341 -11.07 -0.79 -2.36
C SER A 341 -11.01 -0.64 -0.84
N HIS A 342 -11.43 -1.69 -0.12
CA HIS A 342 -11.26 -1.74 1.34
C HIS A 342 -9.78 -1.82 1.78
N ASN A 343 -8.86 -2.07 0.84
CA ASN A 343 -7.43 -2.17 1.11
C ASN A 343 -6.64 -0.92 0.66
N ALA A 344 -7.28 0.01 -0.06
CA ALA A 344 -6.67 1.25 -0.52
C ALA A 344 -6.93 2.37 0.49
N PHE A 345 -6.08 2.48 1.50
CA PHE A 345 -6.22 3.50 2.52
C PHE A 345 -5.67 4.84 2.08
N GLU A 346 -6.40 5.91 2.36
CA GLU A 346 -5.97 7.28 2.15
C GLU A 346 -6.18 8.10 3.42
N LEU A 347 -5.18 8.94 3.76
CA LEU A 347 -5.32 9.93 4.81
C LEU A 347 -6.17 11.09 4.27
N ARG A 348 -7.28 11.36 4.91
CA ARG A 348 -8.23 12.41 4.54
C ARG A 348 -8.38 13.41 5.67
N GLU A 349 -8.24 14.67 5.34
CA GLU A 349 -8.49 15.76 6.26
C GLU A 349 -9.99 15.83 6.59
N ILE A 350 -10.30 15.89 7.89
CA ILE A 350 -11.66 16.02 8.42
C ILE A 350 -11.95 17.46 8.81
N GLU A 351 -10.96 18.13 9.40
CA GLU A 351 -11.03 19.52 9.86
C GLU A 351 -9.66 20.18 9.74
N ASP A 352 -9.62 21.36 9.14
CA ASP A 352 -8.38 22.13 8.93
C ASP A 352 -7.77 22.66 10.24
N TYR A 353 -8.63 23.12 11.15
CA TYR A 353 -8.18 23.83 12.35
C TYR A 353 -9.10 23.58 13.56
N HIS A 354 -8.69 22.68 14.41
CA HIS A 354 -9.34 22.43 15.69
C HIS A 354 -8.43 22.88 16.86
N ILE A 355 -8.97 23.61 17.83
CA ILE A 355 -8.21 24.07 18.99
C ILE A 355 -8.17 22.95 20.02
N LEU A 356 -6.96 22.48 20.35
CA LEU A 356 -6.74 21.56 21.46
C LEU A 356 -5.74 22.16 22.44
N LEU A 357 -5.98 21.96 23.73
CA LEU A 357 -5.05 22.32 24.77
C LEU A 357 -4.12 21.14 25.06
N GLN A 358 -2.94 21.39 25.60
CA GLN A 358 -2.05 20.32 26.07
C GLN A 358 -2.76 19.43 27.10
N GLY A 359 -2.63 18.12 26.95
CA GLY A 359 -3.17 17.10 27.85
C GLY A 359 -4.14 16.14 27.18
N ALA A 360 -4.84 15.35 27.97
CA ALA A 360 -5.76 14.33 27.52
C ALA A 360 -7.10 14.92 27.05
N HIS A 361 -7.56 14.51 25.88
CA HIS A 361 -8.87 14.84 25.35
C HIS A 361 -9.64 13.56 25.00
N GLU A 362 -10.89 13.52 25.41
CA GLU A 362 -11.86 12.52 24.96
C GLU A 362 -12.48 13.00 23.63
N PHE A 363 -12.66 12.10 22.68
CA PHE A 363 -13.52 12.35 21.54
C PHE A 363 -14.32 11.09 21.15
N THR A 364 -15.53 11.32 20.66
CA THR A 364 -16.45 10.26 20.19
C THR A 364 -16.67 10.39 18.71
N VAL A 365 -16.43 9.32 17.96
CA VAL A 365 -16.76 9.21 16.53
C VAL A 365 -18.12 8.53 16.44
N ARG A 366 -19.10 9.23 15.86
CA ARG A 366 -20.49 8.75 15.69
C ARG A 366 -20.84 8.63 14.23
N MET A 367 -21.27 7.46 13.83
CA MET A 367 -21.74 7.16 12.48
C MET A 367 -23.14 7.69 12.28
N ASP A 368 -23.38 8.41 11.17
CA ASP A 368 -24.68 8.95 10.87
C ASP A 368 -25.69 7.82 10.63
N GLU A 369 -26.77 7.81 11.40
CA GLU A 369 -27.81 6.78 11.35
C GLU A 369 -28.56 6.77 10.00
N ALA A 370 -28.68 7.92 9.35
CA ALA A 370 -29.39 8.07 8.08
C ALA A 370 -28.50 7.80 6.85
N ALA A 371 -27.20 7.66 7.02
CA ALA A 371 -26.27 7.44 5.91
C ALA A 371 -25.90 5.96 5.76
N TYR A 372 -25.76 5.51 4.52
CA TYR A 372 -25.14 4.21 4.25
C TYR A 372 -23.69 4.25 4.70
N GLN A 373 -23.27 3.26 5.47
CA GLN A 373 -21.91 3.14 5.99
C GLN A 373 -21.25 1.90 5.38
N ASN A 374 -20.15 2.07 4.70
CA ASN A 374 -19.33 0.96 4.19
C ASN A 374 -17.90 1.44 3.90
N PHE A 375 -17.16 1.66 4.96
CA PHE A 375 -15.77 2.09 4.93
C PHE A 375 -15.03 1.53 6.14
N ASN A 376 -13.70 1.52 6.08
CA ASN A 376 -12.84 1.16 7.18
C ASN A 376 -12.10 2.40 7.69
N ILE A 377 -11.79 2.41 8.99
CA ILE A 377 -10.91 3.42 9.62
C ILE A 377 -9.70 2.71 10.19
N ASP A 378 -8.51 3.19 9.85
CA ASP A 378 -7.24 2.70 10.38
C ASP A 378 -6.80 3.52 11.59
N TYR A 379 -6.72 4.84 11.46
CA TYR A 379 -6.39 5.74 12.57
C TYR A 379 -6.91 7.16 12.36
N PHE A 380 -6.94 7.93 13.46
CA PHE A 380 -7.10 9.38 13.45
C PHE A 380 -5.75 10.04 13.69
N GLN A 381 -5.49 11.15 12.99
CA GLN A 381 -4.25 11.92 13.10
C GLN A 381 -4.52 13.37 13.43
N PHE A 382 -3.75 13.90 14.36
CA PHE A 382 -3.80 15.28 14.83
C PHE A 382 -2.44 15.92 14.57
N ASP A 383 -2.37 16.85 13.64
CA ASP A 383 -1.15 17.55 13.26
C ASP A 383 -1.16 18.97 13.81
N LEU A 384 -0.22 19.32 14.66
CA LEU A 384 -0.05 20.69 15.14
C LEU A 384 0.33 21.62 13.99
N VAL A 385 -0.57 22.52 13.63
CA VAL A 385 -0.36 23.50 12.55
C VAL A 385 0.22 24.81 13.10
N GLN A 386 -0.23 25.22 14.28
CA GLN A 386 0.22 26.44 14.93
C GLN A 386 0.15 26.29 16.46
N GLN A 387 1.25 26.53 17.13
CA GLN A 387 1.30 26.65 18.60
C GLN A 387 0.52 27.88 19.06
N ARG A 388 -0.09 27.78 20.23
CA ARG A 388 -0.84 28.88 20.86
C ARG A 388 -0.01 29.60 21.90
#